data_ee59da5043bb540c22a412eac307e962
#
_entry.id   ee59da5043bb540c22a412eac307e962
#
_cell.length_a   1.000
_cell.length_b   1.000
_cell.length_c   1.000
_cell.angle_alpha   90.00
_cell.angle_beta   90.00
_cell.angle_gamma   90.00
#
_symmetry.space_group_name_H-M   'P 1'
#
loop_
_entity.id
_entity.type
_entity.pdbx_description
1 polymer ?
#
loop_
_entity_poly.entity_id
_entity_poly.type
_entity_poly.pdbx_seq_one_letter_code
_entity_poly.pdbx_strand_id
1 'polypeptide(L)'
;MIYEKMIETENSDPMRTAWTDYRQTLTSYVLEGIESYYRRAHLARQGKLRDQAFTLEADVPLEAKPVVAIWGAGRCNDLDLEMLAPYVRFVLIDRTMEDIQAARARYGLSEAQCVCVDLRFWEIYEEEERFFETLLANG
;
A
#
# COMPACT_ATOMS: atom_id res chain seq x y z
N MET A 1 -0.14 -5.40 -26.01
CA MET A 1 0.56 -4.68 -27.08
C MET A 1 1.29 -3.46 -26.56
N ILE A 2 0.81 -2.26 -26.71
CA ILE A 2 1.53 -1.08 -26.15
C ILE A 2 1.64 -1.17 -24.63
N TYR A 3 0.57 -1.55 -23.97
CA TYR A 3 0.54 -1.69 -22.51
C TYR A 3 1.52 -2.75 -21.99
N GLU A 4 1.57 -3.90 -22.63
CA GLU A 4 2.50 -4.97 -22.26
C GLU A 4 3.96 -4.55 -22.44
N LYS A 5 4.28 -3.81 -23.52
CA LYS A 5 5.61 -3.25 -23.72
C LYS A 5 5.98 -2.20 -22.68
N MET A 6 5.01 -1.40 -22.25
CA MET A 6 5.23 -0.44 -21.16
C MET A 6 5.58 -1.16 -19.87
N ILE A 7 4.85 -2.22 -19.52
CA ILE A 7 5.12 -3.02 -18.32
C ILE A 7 6.49 -3.70 -18.41
N GLU A 8 6.83 -4.30 -19.55
CA GLU A 8 8.14 -4.91 -19.76
C GLU A 8 9.26 -3.88 -19.58
N THR A 9 9.09 -2.69 -20.13
CA THR A 9 10.04 -1.60 -19.98
C THR A 9 10.18 -1.15 -18.54
N GLU A 10 9.06 -0.95 -17.83
CA GLU A 10 9.05 -0.58 -16.41
C GLU A 10 9.74 -1.61 -15.53
N ASN A 11 9.63 -2.88 -15.87
CA ASN A 11 10.19 -3.97 -15.08
C ASN A 11 11.61 -4.37 -15.53
N SER A 12 12.19 -3.69 -16.53
CA SER A 12 13.56 -3.93 -16.95
C SER A 12 14.57 -3.43 -15.90
N ASP A 13 15.78 -4.01 -15.85
CA ASP A 13 16.79 -3.61 -14.88
C ASP A 13 17.15 -2.13 -14.94
N PRO A 14 17.35 -1.50 -16.13
CA PRO A 14 17.60 -0.07 -16.20
C PRO A 14 16.48 0.78 -15.63
N MET A 15 15.23 0.40 -15.86
CA MET A 15 14.05 1.11 -15.33
C MET A 15 13.91 0.93 -13.83
N ARG A 16 14.21 -0.24 -13.30
CA ARG A 16 14.22 -0.46 -11.84
C ARG A 16 15.20 0.47 -11.14
N THR A 17 16.38 0.65 -11.73
CA THR A 17 17.40 1.58 -11.20
C THR A 17 16.91 3.03 -11.27
N ALA A 18 16.30 3.44 -12.38
CA ALA A 18 15.72 4.77 -12.53
C ALA A 18 14.58 5.04 -11.56
N TRP A 19 13.80 4.01 -11.19
CA TRP A 19 12.70 4.13 -10.24
C TRP A 19 13.16 4.24 -8.77
N THR A 20 14.43 3.99 -8.46
CA THR A 20 14.89 3.96 -7.07
C THR A 20 14.65 5.29 -6.35
N ASP A 21 15.06 6.41 -6.92
CA ASP A 21 14.87 7.73 -6.28
C ASP A 21 13.41 8.11 -6.16
N TYR A 22 12.62 7.84 -7.20
CA TYR A 22 11.18 8.08 -7.18
C TYR A 22 10.50 7.26 -6.10
N ARG A 23 10.84 5.98 -5.99
CA ARG A 23 10.32 5.07 -4.96
C ARG A 23 10.63 5.56 -3.57
N GLN A 24 11.86 5.99 -3.31
CA GLN A 24 12.26 6.52 -2.01
C GLN A 24 11.46 7.77 -1.65
N THR A 25 11.30 8.69 -2.60
CA THR A 25 10.55 9.92 -2.40
C THR A 25 9.09 9.63 -2.11
N LEU A 26 8.44 8.80 -2.93
CA LEU A 26 7.03 8.45 -2.75
C LEU A 26 6.80 7.69 -1.45
N THR A 27 7.68 6.74 -1.13
CA THR A 27 7.60 5.98 0.13
C THR A 27 7.71 6.92 1.33
N SER A 28 8.57 7.92 1.29
CA SER A 28 8.70 8.92 2.35
C SER A 28 7.41 9.73 2.54
N TYR A 29 6.75 10.14 1.47
CA TYR A 29 5.45 10.82 1.57
C TYR A 29 4.38 9.94 2.19
N VAL A 30 4.31 8.67 1.79
CA VAL A 30 3.36 7.71 2.36
C VAL A 30 3.64 7.51 3.85
N LEU A 31 4.91 7.39 4.22
CA LEU A 31 5.32 7.22 5.62
C LEU A 31 4.92 8.42 6.48
N GLU A 32 5.06 9.64 5.96
CA GLU A 32 4.58 10.85 6.66
C GLU A 32 3.07 10.79 6.93
N GLY A 33 2.29 10.31 5.95
CA GLY A 33 0.85 10.11 6.12
C GLY A 33 0.52 9.07 7.19
N ILE A 34 1.29 7.99 7.23
CA ILE A 34 1.15 6.94 8.24
C ILE A 34 1.50 7.48 9.64
N GLU A 35 2.57 8.24 9.76
CA GLU A 35 2.94 8.89 11.02
C GLU A 35 1.84 9.85 11.50
N SER A 36 1.26 10.64 10.60
CA SER A 36 0.16 11.53 10.91
C SER A 36 -1.06 10.77 11.42
N TYR A 37 -1.38 9.63 10.83
CA TYR A 37 -2.47 8.77 11.28
C TYR A 37 -2.21 8.28 12.71
N TYR A 38 -1.06 7.71 12.98
CA TYR A 38 -0.72 7.19 14.30
C TYR A 38 -0.65 8.30 15.35
N ARG A 39 -0.13 9.46 15.00
CA ARG A 39 -0.06 10.62 15.91
C ARG A 39 -1.45 11.08 16.30
N ARG A 40 -2.38 11.18 15.35
CA ARG A 40 -3.77 11.55 15.64
C ARG A 40 -4.47 10.51 16.52
N ALA A 41 -4.26 9.25 16.24
CA ALA A 41 -4.81 8.16 17.06
C ALA A 41 -4.22 8.17 18.48
N HIS A 42 -2.93 8.45 18.62
CA HIS A 42 -2.25 8.59 19.93
C HIS A 42 -2.82 9.77 20.71
N LEU A 43 -2.94 10.95 20.11
CA LEU A 43 -3.51 12.14 20.74
C LEU A 43 -4.96 11.95 21.14
N ALA A 44 -5.75 11.27 20.33
CA ALA A 44 -7.15 10.97 20.66
C ALA A 44 -7.28 10.07 21.90
N ARG A 45 -6.33 9.15 22.10
CA ARG A 45 -6.32 8.26 23.28
C ARG A 45 -5.73 8.92 24.54
N GLN A 46 -4.71 9.76 24.36
CA GLN A 46 -3.94 10.36 25.45
C GLN A 46 -4.42 11.77 25.84
N GLY A 47 -5.35 12.35 25.13
CA GLY A 47 -5.91 13.66 25.45
C GLY A 47 -4.92 14.80 25.27
N LYS A 48 -4.46 15.42 26.38
CA LYS A 48 -3.67 16.66 26.38
C LYS A 48 -2.19 16.50 26.05
N LEU A 49 -1.72 15.34 25.66
CA LEU A 49 -0.29 15.08 25.44
C LEU A 49 0.20 15.58 24.07
N ARG A 50 -0.17 16.81 23.70
CA ARG A 50 0.14 17.40 22.40
C ARG A 50 1.64 17.65 22.19
N ASP A 51 2.36 17.92 23.27
CA ASP A 51 3.75 18.35 23.22
C ASP A 51 4.75 17.21 23.46
N GLN A 52 4.26 15.98 23.65
CA GLN A 52 5.16 14.84 23.81
C GLN A 52 5.68 14.38 22.46
N ALA A 53 6.97 14.06 22.43
CA ALA A 53 7.58 13.45 21.26
C ALA A 53 6.86 12.15 20.91
N PHE A 54 6.39 12.07 19.67
CA PHE A 54 5.75 10.88 19.14
C PHE A 54 6.79 10.04 18.41
N THR A 55 6.86 8.76 18.77
CA THR A 55 7.68 7.78 18.06
C THR A 55 6.76 6.78 17.39
N LEU A 56 6.99 6.53 16.10
CA LEU A 56 6.25 5.53 15.34
C LEU A 56 6.67 4.14 15.81
N GLU A 57 5.72 3.38 16.34
CA GLU A 57 5.97 2.04 16.88
C GLU A 57 5.40 0.95 15.98
N ALA A 58 6.17 -0.11 15.79
CA ALA A 58 5.78 -1.27 14.99
C ALA A 58 5.02 -2.35 15.80
N ASP A 59 4.89 -2.18 17.11
CA ASP A 59 4.33 -3.19 18.03
C ASP A 59 2.81 -3.28 18.02
N VAL A 60 2.15 -2.54 17.15
CA VAL A 60 0.69 -2.59 16.99
C VAL A 60 0.30 -3.94 16.39
N PRO A 61 -0.70 -4.65 16.96
CA PRO A 61 -1.19 -5.89 16.36
C PRO A 61 -1.63 -5.70 14.92
N LEU A 62 -1.44 -6.73 14.08
CA LEU A 62 -1.75 -6.63 12.64
C LEU A 62 -3.18 -6.16 12.38
N GLU A 63 -4.15 -6.68 13.11
CA GLU A 63 -5.55 -6.32 12.98
C GLU A 63 -5.87 -4.88 13.39
N ALA A 64 -5.00 -4.24 14.16
CA ALA A 64 -5.14 -2.84 14.56
C ALA A 64 -4.39 -1.87 13.65
N LYS A 65 -3.58 -2.36 12.71
CA LYS A 65 -2.86 -1.51 11.76
C LYS A 65 -3.81 -0.94 10.71
N PRO A 66 -3.62 0.32 10.31
CA PRO A 66 -4.41 0.88 9.22
C PRO A 66 -4.15 0.14 7.90
N VAL A 67 -5.11 0.20 7.01
CA VAL A 67 -5.02 -0.39 5.67
C VAL A 67 -4.64 0.68 4.66
N VAL A 68 -3.62 0.41 3.87
CA VAL A 68 -3.26 1.23 2.71
C VAL A 68 -3.67 0.47 1.45
N ALA A 69 -4.61 1.04 0.71
CA ALA A 69 -5.05 0.48 -0.56
C ALA A 69 -4.26 1.14 -1.71
N ILE A 70 -3.68 0.33 -2.56
CA ILE A 70 -2.88 0.80 -3.70
C ILE A 70 -3.58 0.36 -4.98
N TRP A 71 -4.15 1.33 -5.69
CA TRP A 71 -4.87 1.14 -6.94
C TRP A 71 -3.90 1.18 -8.12
N GLY A 72 -4.05 0.24 -9.04
CA GLY A 72 -3.12 0.13 -10.15
C GLY A 72 -1.72 -0.23 -9.70
N ALA A 73 -1.62 -1.06 -8.67
CA ALA A 73 -0.37 -1.36 -7.99
C ALA A 73 0.69 -1.99 -8.89
N GLY A 74 0.27 -2.82 -9.86
CA GLY A 74 1.19 -3.58 -10.68
C GLY A 74 2.16 -4.38 -9.82
N ARG A 75 3.44 -4.33 -10.14
CA ARG A 75 4.50 -4.96 -9.34
C ARG A 75 5.03 -4.07 -8.22
N CYS A 76 4.37 -2.94 -8.00
CA CYS A 76 4.69 -1.97 -6.94
C CYS A 76 6.15 -1.49 -6.99
N ASN A 77 6.58 -1.05 -8.17
CA ASN A 77 7.96 -0.55 -8.37
C ASN A 77 8.18 0.83 -7.76
N ASP A 78 7.11 1.56 -7.50
CA ASP A 78 7.12 2.95 -7.05
C ASP A 78 7.03 3.12 -5.53
N LEU A 79 6.74 2.04 -4.78
CA LEU A 79 6.67 2.05 -3.33
C LEU A 79 7.51 0.93 -2.73
N ASP A 80 8.18 1.23 -1.64
CA ASP A 80 8.88 0.23 -0.85
C ASP A 80 7.94 -0.31 0.22
N LEU A 81 7.26 -1.41 -0.09
CA LEU A 81 6.30 -2.02 0.83
C LEU A 81 6.97 -2.62 2.07
N GLU A 82 8.23 -3.05 1.95
CA GLU A 82 8.98 -3.59 3.08
C GLU A 82 9.18 -2.53 4.17
N MET A 83 9.50 -1.29 3.76
CA MET A 83 9.67 -0.17 4.70
C MET A 83 8.36 0.19 5.41
N LEU A 84 7.23 0.07 4.72
CA LEU A 84 5.92 0.45 5.25
C LEU A 84 5.22 -0.69 6.02
N ALA A 85 5.57 -1.93 5.73
CA ALA A 85 4.91 -3.12 6.28
C ALA A 85 4.86 -3.20 7.82
N PRO A 86 5.85 -2.69 8.58
CA PRO A 86 5.74 -2.71 10.04
C PRO A 86 4.56 -1.93 10.59
N TYR A 87 4.05 -0.96 9.85
CA TYR A 87 3.08 0.03 10.34
C TYR A 87 1.68 -0.12 9.75
N VAL A 88 1.53 -0.80 8.62
CA VAL A 88 0.26 -0.88 7.89
C VAL A 88 0.02 -2.28 7.31
N ARG A 89 -1.23 -2.54 6.95
CA ARG A 89 -1.59 -3.64 6.05
C ARG A 89 -1.84 -3.07 4.67
N PHE A 90 -1.68 -3.90 3.64
CA PHE A 90 -1.87 -3.47 2.26
C PHE A 90 -3.04 -4.19 1.61
N VAL A 91 -3.71 -3.48 0.71
CA VAL A 91 -4.59 -4.06 -0.29
C VAL A 91 -4.06 -3.60 -1.65
N LEU A 92 -3.54 -4.53 -2.43
CA LEU A 92 -3.04 -4.25 -3.77
C LEU A 92 -4.15 -4.56 -4.78
N ILE A 93 -4.49 -3.59 -5.59
CA ILE A 93 -5.60 -3.64 -6.53
C ILE A 93 -5.07 -3.41 -7.93
N ASP A 94 -5.25 -4.39 -8.81
CA ASP A 94 -4.87 -4.28 -10.20
C ASP A 94 -5.71 -5.26 -11.04
N ARG A 95 -5.72 -5.05 -12.33
CA ARG A 95 -6.38 -5.95 -13.26
C ARG A 95 -5.60 -7.24 -13.51
N THR A 96 -4.34 -7.30 -13.11
CA THR A 96 -3.46 -8.45 -13.31
C THR A 96 -3.04 -9.03 -11.96
N MET A 97 -3.71 -10.10 -11.55
CA MET A 97 -3.43 -10.77 -10.28
C MET A 97 -1.99 -11.24 -10.18
N GLU A 98 -1.41 -11.72 -11.28
CA GLU A 98 -0.02 -12.17 -11.32
C GLU A 98 0.96 -11.06 -10.89
N ASP A 99 0.75 -9.82 -11.33
CA ASP A 99 1.63 -8.71 -11.00
C ASP A 99 1.58 -8.34 -9.52
N ILE A 100 0.37 -8.26 -8.94
CA ILE A 100 0.24 -7.92 -7.52
C ILE A 100 0.68 -9.06 -6.61
N GLN A 101 0.52 -10.29 -7.01
CA GLN A 101 1.09 -11.44 -6.29
C GLN A 101 2.63 -11.43 -6.36
N ALA A 102 3.19 -11.05 -7.50
CA ALA A 102 4.63 -10.88 -7.65
C ALA A 102 5.16 -9.76 -6.74
N ALA A 103 4.42 -8.65 -6.62
CA ALA A 103 4.75 -7.58 -5.69
C ALA A 103 4.76 -8.07 -4.24
N ARG A 104 3.73 -8.79 -3.83
CA ARG A 104 3.66 -9.38 -2.48
C ARG A 104 4.85 -10.29 -2.20
N ALA A 105 5.18 -11.16 -3.13
CA ALA A 105 6.32 -12.08 -3.00
C ALA A 105 7.66 -11.34 -2.94
N ARG A 106 7.82 -10.32 -3.78
CA ARG A 106 9.03 -9.49 -3.84
C ARG A 106 9.36 -8.85 -2.49
N TYR A 107 8.35 -8.38 -1.77
CA TYR A 107 8.53 -7.71 -0.48
C TYR A 107 8.39 -8.67 0.71
N GLY A 108 8.24 -9.98 0.46
CA GLY A 108 8.19 -10.98 1.51
C GLY A 108 6.98 -10.87 2.42
N LEU A 109 5.84 -10.39 1.90
CA LEU A 109 4.65 -10.16 2.70
C LEU A 109 3.74 -11.39 2.74
N SER A 110 3.12 -11.64 3.89
CA SER A 110 2.12 -12.69 4.05
C SER A 110 0.78 -12.27 3.44
N GLU A 111 -0.12 -13.24 3.25
CA GLU A 111 -1.49 -12.96 2.80
C GLU A 111 -2.28 -12.08 3.78
N ALA A 112 -1.98 -12.18 5.07
CA ALA A 112 -2.61 -11.36 6.09
C ALA A 112 -2.11 -9.90 6.05
N GLN A 113 -0.84 -9.70 5.69
CA GLN A 113 -0.25 -8.35 5.56
C GLN A 113 -0.62 -7.66 4.26
N CYS A 114 -0.86 -8.43 3.20
CA CYS A 114 -1.05 -7.90 1.85
C CYS A 114 -2.10 -8.71 1.09
N VAL A 115 -3.28 -8.15 0.97
CA VAL A 115 -4.38 -8.74 0.21
C VAL A 115 -4.29 -8.29 -1.23
N CYS A 116 -4.38 -9.23 -2.17
CA CYS A 116 -4.36 -8.95 -3.59
C CYS A 116 -5.77 -9.04 -4.17
N VAL A 117 -6.23 -7.99 -4.84
CA VAL A 117 -7.56 -7.92 -5.43
C VAL A 117 -7.45 -7.70 -6.94
N ASP A 118 -7.97 -8.64 -7.71
CA ASP A 118 -8.11 -8.51 -9.16
C ASP A 118 -9.38 -7.72 -9.45
N LEU A 119 -9.21 -6.52 -9.96
CA LEU A 119 -10.33 -5.65 -10.30
C LEU A 119 -10.12 -5.01 -11.66
N ARG A 120 -11.03 -5.29 -12.56
CA ARG A 120 -11.04 -4.69 -13.88
C ARG A 120 -11.90 -3.43 -13.89
N PHE A 121 -11.44 -2.37 -14.57
CA PHE A 121 -12.12 -1.08 -14.57
C PHE A 121 -13.59 -1.13 -14.98
N TRP A 122 -13.95 -1.98 -15.95
CA TRP A 122 -15.35 -2.11 -16.37
C TRP A 122 -16.24 -2.79 -15.33
N GLU A 123 -15.68 -3.55 -14.40
CA GLU A 123 -16.42 -4.16 -13.30
C GLU A 123 -16.77 -3.14 -12.23
N ILE A 124 -15.98 -2.05 -12.12
CA ILE A 124 -16.26 -0.97 -11.16
C ILE A 124 -17.60 -0.33 -11.41
N TYR A 125 -17.96 -0.09 -12.69
CA TYR A 125 -19.22 0.55 -13.03
C TYR A 125 -20.46 -0.27 -12.66
N GLU A 126 -20.34 -1.59 -12.64
CA GLU A 126 -21.45 -2.48 -12.30
C GLU A 126 -21.53 -2.79 -10.80
N GLU A 127 -20.41 -2.77 -10.11
CA GLU A 127 -20.30 -3.20 -8.71
C GLU A 127 -19.70 -2.14 -7.78
N GLU A 128 -19.68 -0.89 -8.21
CA GLU A 128 -19.03 0.22 -7.49
C GLU A 128 -19.47 0.32 -6.03
N GLU A 129 -20.77 0.36 -5.76
CA GLU A 129 -21.29 0.45 -4.41
C GLU A 129 -20.86 -0.75 -3.55
N ARG A 130 -21.00 -1.95 -4.08
CA ARG A 130 -20.63 -3.18 -3.37
C ARG A 130 -19.13 -3.20 -3.08
N PHE A 131 -18.32 -2.77 -4.04
CA PHE A 131 -16.87 -2.71 -3.89
C PHE A 131 -16.47 -1.76 -2.76
N PHE A 132 -16.98 -0.54 -2.75
CA PHE A 132 -16.68 0.43 -1.71
C PHE A 132 -17.22 -0.01 -0.34
N GLU A 133 -18.40 -0.59 -0.27
CA GLU A 133 -18.93 -1.18 0.96
C GLU A 133 -18.00 -2.26 1.51
N THR A 134 -17.47 -3.11 0.64
CA THR A 134 -16.52 -4.16 1.04
C THR A 134 -15.22 -3.58 1.57
N LEU A 135 -14.66 -2.56 0.92
CA LEU A 135 -13.47 -1.87 1.40
C LEU A 135 -13.70 -1.23 2.77
N LEU A 136 -14.82 -0.57 2.95
CA LEU A 136 -15.15 0.08 4.23
C LEU A 136 -15.36 -0.96 5.35
N ALA A 137 -15.97 -2.09 5.05
CA ALA A 137 -16.20 -3.16 6.01
C ALA A 137 -14.89 -3.84 6.46
N ASN A 138 -13.89 -3.92 5.57
CA ASN A 138 -12.61 -4.59 5.82
C ASN A 138 -11.48 -3.61 6.17
N GLY A 139 -11.73 -2.35 5.97
CA GLY A 139 -10.78 -1.28 6.29
C GLY A 139 -10.99 -0.75 7.67
#